data_c49106e8290970c18049b0f4010f4b5e
#
_entry.id   c49106e8290970c18049b0f4010f4b5e
#
_cell.length_a   1.000
_cell.length_b   1.000
_cell.length_c   1.000
_cell.angle_alpha   90.00
_cell.angle_beta   90.00
_cell.angle_gamma   90.00
#
_symmetry.space_group_name_H-M   'P 1'
#
loop_
_entity.id
_entity.type
_entity.pdbx_description
1 polymer ?
#
loop_
_entity_poly.entity_id
_entity_poly.type
_entity_poly.pdbx_seq_one_letter_code
_entity_poly.pdbx_strand_id
1 'polypeptide(L)'
;MGVWIGIDGGGTKTKFLSASKDGKRLRTYTAGGTYYHLNGIDTVCARLREGVDAVRCGEPVLGICYGMPSFGEGGAADETAVARIREALAPHPLHVVNDVEVGWAGSMALAPGVNIVAGT
;
A
#
# COMPACT_ATOMS: atom_id res chain seq x y z
N MET A 1 12.40 9.14 13.06
CA MET A 1 10.96 8.87 13.08
C MET A 1 10.68 7.89 11.98
N GLY A 2 9.44 7.63 11.69
CA GLY A 2 9.09 6.72 10.61
C GLY A 2 7.60 6.76 10.37
N VAL A 3 7.17 6.26 9.21
CA VAL A 3 5.76 6.30 8.85
C VAL A 3 5.27 4.92 8.42
N TRP A 4 4.00 4.66 8.70
CA TRP A 4 3.27 3.52 8.15
C TRP A 4 2.50 4.01 6.93
N ILE A 5 2.41 3.19 5.89
CA ILE A 5 1.73 3.55 4.66
C ILE A 5 0.65 2.52 4.35
N GLY A 6 -0.56 3.01 4.10
CA GLY A 6 -1.67 2.20 3.62
C GLY A 6 -1.97 2.56 2.18
N ILE A 7 -2.19 1.56 1.34
CA ILE A 7 -2.49 1.75 -0.07
C ILE A 7 -3.75 0.97 -0.41
N ASP A 8 -4.77 1.68 -0.85
CA ASP A 8 -6.04 1.08 -1.29
C ASP A 8 -6.05 1.09 -2.82
N GLY A 9 -5.71 -0.04 -3.42
CA GLY A 9 -5.61 -0.19 -4.86
C GLY A 9 -6.95 -0.41 -5.52
N GLY A 10 -7.13 0.20 -6.67
CA GLY A 10 -8.33 0.02 -7.48
C GLY A 10 -8.00 0.03 -8.96
N GLY A 11 -9.00 -0.27 -9.79
CA GLY A 11 -8.83 -0.34 -11.24
C GLY A 11 -8.68 1.02 -11.90
N THR A 12 -9.28 2.06 -11.30
CA THR A 12 -9.26 3.41 -11.87
C THR A 12 -8.46 4.38 -11.05
N LYS A 13 -8.37 4.17 -9.74
CA LYS A 13 -7.58 5.03 -8.87
C LYS A 13 -7.05 4.24 -7.68
N THR A 14 -5.99 4.76 -7.08
CA THR A 14 -5.34 4.16 -5.92
C THR A 14 -5.10 5.25 -4.91
N LYS A 15 -5.49 4.99 -3.66
CA LYS A 15 -5.34 5.96 -2.57
C LYS A 15 -4.20 5.54 -1.67
N PHE A 16 -3.39 6.52 -1.28
CA PHE A 16 -2.26 6.34 -0.39
C PHE A 16 -2.46 7.17 0.86
N LEU A 17 -2.08 6.63 1.99
CA LEU A 17 -2.17 7.31 3.27
C LEU A 17 -0.94 6.99 4.09
N SER A 18 -0.32 7.99 4.69
CA SER A 18 0.75 7.76 5.65
C SER A 18 0.32 8.17 7.05
N ALA A 19 0.89 7.52 8.04
CA ALA A 19 0.61 7.78 9.44
C ALA A 19 1.88 7.63 10.28
N SER A 20 1.96 8.39 11.35
CA SER A 20 3.05 8.29 12.31
C SER A 20 2.88 7.04 13.17
N LYS A 21 3.90 6.72 13.96
CA LYS A 21 3.89 5.57 14.87
C LYS A 21 2.72 5.57 15.83
N ASP A 22 2.27 6.75 16.24
CA ASP A 22 1.17 6.90 17.19
C ASP A 22 -0.20 6.99 16.49
N GLY A 23 -0.24 6.74 15.19
CA GLY A 23 -1.49 6.66 14.45
C GLY A 23 -2.01 7.97 13.89
N LYS A 24 -1.23 9.03 13.99
CA LYS A 24 -1.63 10.32 13.46
C LYS A 24 -1.49 10.34 11.94
N ARG A 25 -2.55 10.71 11.23
CA ARG A 25 -2.51 10.86 9.78
C ARG A 25 -1.56 11.99 9.41
N LEU A 26 -0.74 11.76 8.41
CA LEU A 26 0.24 12.73 7.95
C LEU A 26 -0.08 13.26 6.56
N ARG A 27 -0.22 12.36 5.59
CA ARG A 27 -0.38 12.79 4.21
C ARG A 27 -1.22 11.79 3.42
N THR A 28 -1.90 12.27 2.39
CA THR A 28 -2.65 11.42 1.46
C THR A 28 -2.24 11.75 0.04
N TYR A 29 -2.44 10.79 -0.86
CA TYR A 29 -2.12 10.96 -2.27
C TYR A 29 -3.01 10.03 -3.07
N THR A 30 -3.44 10.45 -4.26
CA THR A 30 -4.24 9.62 -5.14
C THR A 30 -3.52 9.50 -6.49
N ALA A 31 -3.35 8.27 -6.93
CA ALA A 31 -2.75 7.96 -8.23
C ALA A 31 -3.78 7.24 -9.10
N GLY A 32 -3.39 6.93 -10.33
CA GLY A 32 -4.20 6.11 -11.22
C GLY A 32 -4.31 4.68 -10.72
N GLY A 33 -5.06 3.84 -11.44
CA GLY A 33 -5.31 2.47 -11.05
C GLY A 33 -4.05 1.62 -10.93
N THR A 34 -4.11 0.63 -10.06
CA THR A 34 -3.01 -0.32 -9.85
C THR A 34 -3.49 -1.77 -9.98
N TYR A 35 -4.46 -2.00 -10.83
CA TYR A 35 -4.91 -3.34 -11.15
C TYR A 35 -4.06 -3.86 -12.31
N TYR A 36 -3.15 -4.79 -12.04
CA TYR A 36 -2.15 -5.18 -13.03
C TYR A 36 -2.73 -5.83 -14.29
N HIS A 37 -3.87 -6.49 -14.19
CA HIS A 37 -4.55 -7.04 -15.37
C HIS A 37 -5.05 -5.95 -16.31
N LEU A 38 -5.34 -4.78 -15.78
CA LEU A 38 -5.88 -3.67 -16.56
C LEU A 38 -4.81 -2.64 -16.90
N ASN A 39 -3.96 -2.31 -15.95
CA ASN A 39 -3.00 -1.21 -16.08
C ASN A 39 -1.60 -1.66 -16.48
N GLY A 40 -1.31 -2.96 -16.37
CA GLY A 40 0.03 -3.51 -16.61
C GLY A 40 0.94 -3.38 -15.40
N ILE A 41 1.75 -4.42 -15.17
CA ILE A 41 2.57 -4.50 -13.96
C ILE A 41 3.60 -3.37 -13.87
N ASP A 42 4.19 -2.97 -14.97
CA ASP A 42 5.19 -1.90 -14.94
C ASP A 42 4.57 -0.56 -14.54
N THR A 43 3.38 -0.27 -15.05
CA THR A 43 2.63 0.93 -14.67
C THR A 43 2.23 0.88 -13.20
N VAL A 44 1.78 -0.29 -12.74
CA VAL A 44 1.41 -0.49 -11.33
C VAL A 44 2.61 -0.21 -10.43
N CYS A 45 3.76 -0.80 -10.74
CA CYS A 45 4.97 -0.58 -9.95
C CYS A 45 5.37 0.89 -9.91
N ALA A 46 5.31 1.58 -11.05
CA ALA A 46 5.67 2.99 -11.12
C ALA A 46 4.72 3.84 -10.27
N ARG A 47 3.43 3.59 -10.35
CA ARG A 47 2.42 4.32 -9.58
C ARG A 47 2.55 4.10 -8.08
N LEU A 48 2.85 2.86 -7.68
CA LEU A 48 3.04 2.54 -6.27
C LEU A 48 4.25 3.26 -5.70
N ARG A 49 5.36 3.28 -6.44
CA ARG A 49 6.55 4.01 -6.00
C ARG A 49 6.29 5.51 -5.88
N GLU A 50 5.61 6.08 -6.87
CA GLU A 50 5.28 7.49 -6.85
C GLU A 50 4.43 7.85 -5.61
N GLY A 51 3.40 7.06 -5.33
CA GLY A 51 2.53 7.31 -4.20
C GLY A 51 3.23 7.14 -2.85
N VAL A 52 4.06 6.12 -2.73
CA VAL A 52 4.84 5.91 -1.50
C VAL A 52 5.76 7.11 -1.27
N ASP A 53 6.47 7.54 -2.29
CA ASP A 53 7.35 8.71 -2.17
C ASP A 53 6.58 9.98 -1.83
N ALA A 54 5.38 10.14 -2.38
CA ALA A 54 4.55 11.30 -2.11
C ALA A 54 4.10 11.38 -0.65
N VAL A 55 3.76 10.25 -0.04
CA VAL A 55 3.21 10.25 1.32
C VAL A 55 4.24 10.02 2.42
N ARG A 56 5.43 9.51 2.10
CA ARG A 56 6.45 9.27 3.14
C ARG A 56 7.10 10.55 3.64
N CYS A 57 7.07 11.61 2.88
CA CYS A 57 7.60 12.93 3.29
C CYS A 57 9.08 12.89 3.68
N GLY A 58 9.86 12.05 3.03
CA GLY A 58 11.28 11.88 3.35
C GLY A 58 11.56 11.08 4.60
N GLU A 59 10.53 10.57 5.27
CA GLU A 59 10.70 9.75 6.47
C GLU A 59 10.98 8.29 6.12
N PRO A 60 11.64 7.55 6.98
CA PRO A 60 11.77 6.11 6.80
C PRO A 60 10.40 5.44 6.80
N VAL A 61 10.22 4.44 5.95
CA VAL A 61 8.98 3.69 5.87
C VAL A 61 9.06 2.50 6.81
N LEU A 62 8.20 2.47 7.82
CA LEU A 62 8.15 1.38 8.80
C LEU A 62 7.49 0.13 8.21
N GLY A 63 6.53 0.32 7.34
CA GLY A 63 5.87 -0.77 6.66
C GLY A 63 4.79 -0.24 5.72
N ILE A 64 4.45 -1.07 4.74
CA ILE A 64 3.42 -0.75 3.74
C ILE A 64 2.38 -1.85 3.77
N CYS A 65 1.10 -1.49 3.87
CA CYS A 65 -0.02 -2.40 3.69
C CYS A 65 -0.69 -2.04 2.37
N TYR A 66 -0.65 -2.92 1.41
CA TYR A 66 -1.21 -2.70 0.08
C TYR A 66 -2.40 -3.61 -0.16
N GLY A 67 -3.58 -3.01 -0.36
CA GLY A 67 -4.77 -3.71 -0.80
C GLY A 67 -4.72 -3.86 -2.31
N MET A 68 -4.26 -5.01 -2.77
CA MET A 68 -4.09 -5.29 -4.19
C MET A 68 -5.42 -5.71 -4.81
N PRO A 69 -5.88 -5.06 -5.89
CA PRO A 69 -7.13 -5.44 -6.53
C PRO A 69 -7.09 -6.91 -6.97
N SER A 70 -8.14 -7.65 -6.64
CA SER A 70 -8.30 -9.07 -6.97
C SER A 70 -7.19 -9.97 -6.42
N PHE A 71 -6.51 -9.55 -5.37
CA PHE A 71 -5.48 -10.38 -4.74
C PHE A 71 -6.08 -11.69 -4.23
N GLY A 72 -5.43 -12.79 -4.58
CA GLY A 72 -5.89 -14.12 -4.21
C GLY A 72 -6.73 -14.80 -5.27
N GLU A 73 -7.11 -14.09 -6.33
CA GLU A 73 -7.94 -14.64 -7.41
C GLU A 73 -7.13 -15.04 -8.64
N GLY A 74 -5.91 -14.55 -8.77
CA GLY A 74 -5.08 -14.73 -9.95
C GLY A 74 -4.08 -15.87 -9.90
N GLY A 75 -4.01 -16.62 -8.81
CA GLY A 75 -3.10 -17.75 -8.67
C GLY A 75 -1.63 -17.35 -8.85
N ALA A 76 -0.93 -18.06 -9.74
CA ALA A 76 0.50 -17.83 -9.98
C ALA A 76 0.78 -16.42 -10.53
N ALA A 77 -0.17 -15.84 -11.27
CA ALA A 77 -0.01 -14.48 -11.80
C ALA A 77 0.07 -13.46 -10.66
N ASP A 78 -0.73 -13.65 -9.60
CA ASP A 78 -0.67 -12.78 -8.43
C ASP A 78 0.68 -12.89 -7.74
N GLU A 79 1.23 -14.09 -7.60
CA GLU A 79 2.54 -14.29 -6.98
C GLU A 79 3.64 -13.56 -7.75
N THR A 80 3.61 -13.65 -9.07
CA THR A 80 4.56 -12.95 -9.93
C THR A 80 4.41 -11.42 -9.78
N ALA A 81 3.17 -10.93 -9.79
CA ALA A 81 2.90 -9.52 -9.64
C ALA A 81 3.38 -8.99 -8.27
N VAL A 82 3.09 -9.74 -7.21
CA VAL A 82 3.53 -9.36 -5.86
C VAL A 82 5.05 -9.31 -5.78
N ALA A 83 5.74 -10.28 -6.40
CA ALA A 83 7.21 -10.28 -6.40
C ALA A 83 7.77 -9.03 -7.09
N ARG A 84 7.18 -8.62 -8.22
CA ARG A 84 7.58 -7.40 -8.92
C ARG A 84 7.31 -6.15 -8.10
N ILE A 85 6.17 -6.10 -7.44
CA ILE A 85 5.80 -4.97 -6.59
C ILE A 85 6.74 -4.89 -5.39
N ARG A 86 7.03 -6.02 -4.76
CA ARG A 86 7.94 -6.06 -3.61
C ARG A 86 9.32 -5.56 -3.99
N GLU A 87 9.81 -5.97 -5.16
CA GLU A 87 11.08 -5.50 -5.67
C GLU A 87 11.06 -4.00 -5.94
N ALA A 88 9.97 -3.51 -6.52
CA ALA A 88 9.82 -2.08 -6.85
C ALA A 88 9.78 -1.20 -5.59
N LEU A 89 9.23 -1.71 -4.50
CA LEU A 89 9.10 -0.97 -3.25
C LEU A 89 10.21 -1.30 -2.24
N ALA A 90 11.16 -2.16 -2.62
CA ALA A 90 12.29 -2.45 -1.75
C ALA A 90 13.06 -1.17 -1.41
N PRO A 91 13.65 -1.08 -0.21
CA PRO A 91 13.72 -2.09 0.84
C PRO A 91 12.57 -2.03 1.87
N HIS A 92 11.48 -1.35 1.55
CA HIS A 92 10.40 -1.16 2.51
C HIS A 92 9.66 -2.47 2.77
N PRO A 93 9.34 -2.79 4.03
CA PRO A 93 8.52 -3.95 4.34
C PRO A 93 7.14 -3.81 3.69
N LEU A 94 6.70 -4.85 3.01
CA LEU A 94 5.43 -4.84 2.27
C LEU A 94 4.54 -5.99 2.69
N HIS A 95 3.29 -5.66 3.01
CA HIS A 95 2.26 -6.62 3.32
C HIS A 95 1.12 -6.45 2.32
N VAL A 96 0.85 -7.48 1.51
CA VAL A 96 -0.17 -7.44 0.47
C VAL A 96 -1.41 -8.17 0.93
N VAL A 97 -2.56 -7.54 0.78
CA VAL A 97 -3.85 -8.10 1.20
C VAL A 97 -4.91 -7.79 0.15
N ASN A 98 -6.06 -8.44 0.24
CA ASN A 98 -7.19 -8.13 -0.64
C ASN A 98 -8.15 -7.13 -0.02
N ASP A 99 -7.96 -6.79 1.25
CA ASP A 99 -8.76 -5.81 1.97
C ASP A 99 -7.82 -4.97 2.81
N VAL A 100 -7.64 -3.73 2.45
CA VAL A 100 -6.70 -2.82 3.10
C VAL A 100 -7.07 -2.60 4.57
N GLU A 101 -8.35 -2.53 4.87
CA GLU A 101 -8.79 -2.29 6.24
C GLU A 101 -8.39 -3.43 7.17
N VAL A 102 -8.63 -4.67 6.73
CA VAL A 102 -8.25 -5.85 7.51
C VAL A 102 -6.74 -5.97 7.61
N GLY A 103 -6.04 -5.80 6.49
CA GLY A 103 -4.59 -5.88 6.47
C GLY A 103 -3.94 -4.78 7.29
N TRP A 104 -4.51 -3.59 7.26
CA TRP A 104 -4.02 -2.47 8.05
C TRP A 104 -4.13 -2.78 9.54
N ALA A 105 -5.29 -3.27 9.98
CA ALA A 105 -5.49 -3.65 11.37
C ALA A 105 -4.50 -4.73 11.79
N GLY A 106 -4.29 -5.74 10.95
CA GLY A 106 -3.33 -6.81 11.23
C GLY A 106 -1.89 -6.31 11.29
N SER A 107 -1.49 -5.50 10.32
CA SER A 107 -0.14 -4.96 10.25
C SER A 107 0.17 -4.01 11.39
N MET A 108 -0.85 -3.30 11.84
CA MET A 108 -0.72 -2.26 12.86
C MET A 108 -1.13 -2.74 14.24
N ALA A 109 -1.32 -4.04 14.43
CA ALA A 109 -1.72 -4.60 15.72
C ALA A 109 -0.72 -4.27 16.83
N LEU A 110 0.53 -4.00 16.47
CA LEU A 110 1.57 -3.62 17.42
C LEU A 110 1.62 -2.11 17.67
N ALA A 111 0.77 -1.34 17.03
CA ALA A 111 0.71 0.12 17.18
C ALA A 111 -0.66 0.51 17.73
N PRO A 112 -0.82 0.53 19.05
CA PRO A 112 -2.13 0.83 19.66
C PRO A 112 -2.68 2.18 19.22
N GLY A 113 -3.98 2.24 19.04
CA GLY A 113 -4.64 3.46 18.68
C GLY A 113 -4.69 3.77 17.19
N VAL A 114 -4.12 2.92 16.37
CA VAL A 114 -4.14 3.14 14.94
C VAL A 114 -5.44 2.64 14.36
N ASN A 115 -6.18 3.53 13.72
CA ASN A 115 -7.46 3.22 13.11
C ASN A 115 -7.70 4.16 11.94
N ILE A 116 -6.67 4.34 11.12
CA ILE A 116 -6.66 5.39 10.12
C ILE A 116 -7.34 5.01 8.81
N VAL A 117 -7.51 3.72 8.57
CA VAL A 117 -8.18 3.26 7.35
C VAL A 117 -9.67 3.14 7.56
N ALA A 118 -10.09 2.92 8.80
CA ALA A 118 -11.50 2.79 9.11
C ALA A 118 -12.24 4.08 8.75
N GLY A 119 -13.36 3.95 8.09
CA GLY A 119 -14.17 5.08 7.70
C GLY A 119 -13.78 5.77 6.40
N THR A 120 -12.82 5.24 5.69
CA THR A 120 -12.45 5.79 4.39
C THR A 120 -13.35 5.27 3.28
#